data_953272683b79fe3eac4fed0f69823d8b
#
_entry.id   953272683b79fe3eac4fed0f69823d8b
#
_cell.length_a   1.000
_cell.length_b   1.000
_cell.length_c   1.000
_cell.angle_alpha   90.00
_cell.angle_beta   90.00
_cell.angle_gamma   90.00
#
_symmetry.space_group_name_H-M   'P 1'
#
loop_
_entity.id
_entity.type
_entity.pdbx_description
1 polymer ?
#
loop_
_entity_poly.entity_id
_entity_poly.type
_entity_poly.pdbx_seq_one_letter_code
_entity_poly.pdbx_strand_id
1 'polypeptide(L)'
;MFPAKITFKADKTLEQRMDVLKFVTLSSITLLLGLQSAGGFAHDTAYAPTPSNQRAIEFPDTNKYKTLAIDLHIHSVFSDGHVWPNIRVAEAQQDGLDAIAMTEHLEWQPHLADIPHPDRNRSYQEAAESAKGSDLIVLSGSEITRDLPAGHINAIFINDANKLINVEGAAKNSTDTEVFGKAAIKWPAQEAVEAAHKQGAFMFWNHPNWSNRETSGITKINTFHAKNAAEGKLHGIEVANTHWYAEAAFQTALDYDLALIGTSDVHDLIDWDYLPHEGGHRPVTLVFAKEKTAASIKQALFARRTAVWFKNLLIGREKDLGPLLAASLKVKSMKYQTDTVIAEIEIENTSDANFDARYTGPYSLGLSSDRFQLPAHSTTVIEVKPGKRLKALELPITLENTLVTPETHATLVLKAALK
;
A
#
# COMPACT_ATOMS: atom_id res chain seq x y z
N MET A 1 -3.07 -21.57 41.17
CA MET A 1 -4.50 -21.84 40.90
C MET A 1 -4.63 -21.96 39.38
N PHE A 2 -4.74 -23.19 38.87
CA PHE A 2 -4.70 -23.48 37.43
C PHE A 2 -6.06 -23.24 36.77
N PRO A 3 -6.14 -22.73 35.55
CA PRO A 3 -7.40 -22.65 34.82
C PRO A 3 -7.73 -23.98 34.11
N ALA A 4 -9.04 -24.25 34.05
CA ALA A 4 -9.68 -25.47 33.60
C ALA A 4 -9.46 -25.78 32.12
N LYS A 5 -9.26 -27.09 31.85
CA LYS A 5 -9.33 -27.69 30.50
C LYS A 5 -10.77 -27.70 30.02
N ILE A 6 -11.04 -27.12 28.88
CA ILE A 6 -12.29 -27.31 28.12
C ILE A 6 -12.07 -28.45 27.14
N THR A 7 -12.74 -29.56 27.37
CA THR A 7 -12.82 -30.72 26.49
C THR A 7 -14.03 -30.60 25.58
N PHE A 8 -13.83 -30.55 24.27
CA PHE A 8 -14.91 -30.68 23.29
C PHE A 8 -15.24 -32.16 23.09
N LYS A 9 -16.50 -32.54 23.35
CA LYS A 9 -17.08 -33.80 22.95
C LYS A 9 -17.43 -33.75 21.46
N ALA A 10 -16.88 -34.71 20.70
CA ALA A 10 -17.30 -34.96 19.34
C ALA A 10 -18.69 -35.60 19.31
N ASP A 11 -19.59 -35.02 18.54
CA ASP A 11 -20.93 -35.56 18.31
C ASP A 11 -20.89 -36.53 17.13
N LYS A 12 -21.31 -37.78 17.39
CA LYS A 12 -21.39 -38.87 16.42
C LYS A 12 -22.80 -38.88 15.81
N THR A 13 -23.01 -38.11 14.74
CA THR A 13 -24.20 -38.29 13.90
C THR A 13 -23.97 -37.75 12.47
N LEU A 14 -23.19 -38.47 11.68
CA LEU A 14 -23.20 -38.32 10.21
C LEU A 14 -22.62 -39.54 9.50
N GLU A 15 -23.01 -40.73 9.98
CA GLU A 15 -22.94 -41.98 9.22
C GLU A 15 -24.34 -42.53 9.02
N GLN A 16 -25.03 -42.07 8.01
CA GLN A 16 -26.19 -42.76 7.40
C GLN A 16 -26.75 -41.86 6.28
N ARG A 17 -26.22 -42.03 5.10
CA ARG A 17 -26.96 -41.84 3.81
C ARG A 17 -25.98 -41.96 2.64
N MET A 18 -25.58 -43.21 2.38
CA MET A 18 -25.11 -43.64 1.07
C MET A 18 -25.46 -45.08 0.91
N ASP A 19 -26.60 -45.33 0.35
CA ASP A 19 -26.90 -46.52 -0.41
C ASP A 19 -28.14 -46.24 -1.30
N VAL A 20 -28.10 -46.84 -2.48
CA VAL A 20 -29.13 -46.84 -3.53
C VAL A 20 -28.87 -45.85 -4.69
N LEU A 21 -28.14 -46.25 -5.72
CA LEU A 21 -28.66 -46.65 -7.04
C LEU A 21 -27.52 -47.20 -7.91
N LYS A 22 -27.54 -48.55 -8.07
CA LYS A 22 -26.97 -49.29 -9.22
C LYS A 22 -28.08 -49.50 -10.21
N PHE A 23 -27.83 -49.29 -11.50
CA PHE A 23 -28.25 -50.14 -12.66
C PHE A 23 -27.89 -49.37 -13.93
N VAL A 24 -26.87 -49.86 -14.64
CA VAL A 24 -26.81 -50.61 -15.90
C VAL A 24 -27.29 -49.85 -17.17
N THR A 25 -26.39 -49.61 -18.09
CA THR A 25 -26.44 -50.23 -19.44
C THR A 25 -25.09 -50.11 -20.16
N LEU A 26 -24.64 -51.29 -20.64
CA LEU A 26 -23.58 -51.50 -21.63
C LEU A 26 -24.06 -51.04 -23.01
N SER A 27 -23.17 -50.43 -23.80
CA SER A 27 -23.11 -50.66 -25.24
C SER A 27 -21.73 -50.26 -25.78
N SER A 28 -21.10 -51.25 -26.34
CA SER A 28 -19.78 -51.28 -26.97
C SER A 28 -19.82 -50.53 -28.33
N ILE A 29 -18.70 -49.83 -28.66
CA ILE A 29 -18.19 -49.74 -30.03
C ILE A 29 -16.66 -49.62 -29.97
N THR A 30 -16.03 -50.38 -30.77
CA THR A 30 -14.67 -50.81 -30.93
C THR A 30 -13.79 -49.80 -31.68
N LEU A 31 -12.54 -49.62 -31.21
CA LEU A 31 -11.25 -49.61 -31.94
C LEU A 31 -10.98 -48.49 -32.98
N LEU A 32 -9.95 -47.70 -32.71
CA LEU A 32 -8.80 -47.51 -33.60
C LEU A 32 -7.57 -47.07 -32.82
N LEU A 33 -6.53 -47.91 -32.87
CA LEU A 33 -5.21 -47.58 -32.38
C LEU A 33 -4.55 -46.52 -33.24
N GLY A 34 -3.99 -45.50 -32.62
CA GLY A 34 -2.98 -44.63 -33.17
C GLY A 34 -1.95 -44.27 -32.05
N LEU A 35 -0.90 -45.08 -31.96
CA LEU A 35 0.28 -44.72 -31.17
C LEU A 35 0.91 -43.46 -31.81
N GLN A 36 0.94 -42.35 -31.09
CA GLN A 36 1.99 -41.37 -31.23
C GLN A 36 2.48 -41.02 -29.84
N SER A 37 3.66 -41.52 -29.52
CA SER A 37 4.50 -41.06 -28.43
C SER A 37 4.99 -39.66 -28.74
N ALA A 38 4.45 -38.67 -28.04
CA ALA A 38 5.09 -37.38 -27.86
C ALA A 38 5.17 -37.12 -26.35
N GLY A 39 6.34 -37.39 -25.78
CA GLY A 39 6.67 -36.90 -24.46
C GLY A 39 6.72 -35.41 -24.48
N GLY A 40 5.67 -34.78 -24.00
CA GLY A 40 5.62 -33.37 -23.65
C GLY A 40 5.42 -33.30 -22.14
N PHE A 41 6.43 -32.89 -21.42
CA PHE A 41 6.23 -32.40 -20.08
C PHE A 41 5.44 -31.09 -20.21
N ALA A 42 4.13 -31.17 -20.30
CA ALA A 42 3.28 -30.03 -20.16
C ALA A 42 3.22 -29.67 -18.67
N HIS A 43 4.13 -28.84 -18.22
CA HIS A 43 3.80 -27.93 -17.14
C HIS A 43 2.88 -26.86 -17.76
N ASP A 44 1.66 -27.26 -18.08
CA ASP A 44 0.59 -26.33 -18.35
C ASP A 44 0.12 -25.83 -16.99
N THR A 45 0.82 -24.82 -16.48
CA THR A 45 0.21 -23.94 -15.50
C THR A 45 -0.90 -23.24 -16.26
N ALA A 46 -2.11 -23.79 -16.18
CA ALA A 46 -3.30 -23.06 -16.56
C ALA A 46 -3.36 -21.82 -15.67
N TYR A 47 -2.75 -20.73 -16.13
CA TYR A 47 -3.10 -19.43 -15.61
C TYR A 47 -4.59 -19.27 -15.85
N ALA A 48 -5.39 -19.28 -14.80
CA ALA A 48 -6.72 -18.78 -14.88
C ALA A 48 -6.60 -17.38 -15.52
N PRO A 49 -7.35 -17.09 -16.59
CA PRO A 49 -7.32 -15.76 -17.16
C PRO A 49 -7.64 -14.80 -16.03
N THR A 50 -6.69 -13.94 -15.70
CA THR A 50 -6.90 -12.87 -14.74
C THR A 50 -8.13 -12.10 -15.25
N PRO A 51 -9.20 -11.94 -14.46
CA PRO A 51 -10.27 -11.06 -14.86
C PRO A 51 -9.65 -9.74 -15.25
N SER A 52 -10.00 -9.20 -16.40
CA SER A 52 -9.48 -7.92 -16.92
C SER A 52 -10.02 -6.71 -16.16
N ASN A 53 -10.27 -6.86 -14.87
CA ASN A 53 -10.56 -5.74 -13.99
C ASN A 53 -9.26 -4.98 -13.83
N GLN A 54 -9.30 -3.74 -14.23
CA GLN A 54 -8.21 -2.80 -14.10
C GLN A 54 -7.69 -2.85 -12.65
N ARG A 55 -6.56 -3.51 -12.45
CA ARG A 55 -5.93 -3.72 -11.15
C ARG A 55 -4.86 -2.66 -10.89
N ALA A 56 -4.37 -2.03 -11.97
CA ALA A 56 -3.35 -1.01 -11.89
C ALA A 56 -3.84 0.21 -11.09
N ILE A 57 -3.03 0.64 -10.15
CA ILE A 57 -3.30 1.84 -9.34
C ILE A 57 -2.94 3.07 -10.14
N GLU A 58 -3.95 3.91 -10.47
CA GLU A 58 -3.81 5.06 -11.33
C GLU A 58 -4.28 6.35 -10.65
N PHE A 59 -3.39 7.32 -10.56
CA PHE A 59 -3.68 8.69 -10.14
C PHE A 59 -3.11 9.68 -11.16
N PRO A 60 -3.82 10.78 -11.47
CA PRO A 60 -3.32 11.75 -12.44
C PRO A 60 -2.09 12.50 -11.95
N ASP A 61 -1.23 12.85 -12.87
CA ASP A 61 -0.12 13.77 -12.61
C ASP A 61 -0.65 15.15 -12.19
N THR A 62 0.04 15.78 -11.25
CA THR A 62 -0.24 17.18 -10.88
C THR A 62 0.39 18.14 -11.88
N ASN A 63 0.08 19.45 -11.78
CA ASN A 63 0.69 20.46 -12.68
C ASN A 63 2.22 20.51 -12.61
N LYS A 64 2.83 20.03 -11.51
CA LYS A 64 4.26 20.18 -11.23
C LYS A 64 5.00 18.87 -11.11
N TYR A 65 4.31 17.78 -10.81
CA TYR A 65 4.89 16.50 -10.44
C TYR A 65 4.11 15.35 -11.07
N LYS A 66 4.84 14.29 -11.36
CA LYS A 66 4.25 12.97 -11.57
C LYS A 66 3.76 12.42 -10.25
N THR A 67 2.62 11.74 -10.29
CA THR A 67 2.08 11.02 -9.14
C THR A 67 2.47 9.56 -9.28
N LEU A 68 3.41 9.12 -8.46
CA LEU A 68 3.94 7.75 -8.50
C LEU A 68 3.36 6.95 -7.34
N ALA A 69 2.74 5.80 -7.65
CA ALA A 69 2.25 4.85 -6.65
C ALA A 69 3.37 3.89 -6.26
N ILE A 70 3.76 3.89 -4.99
CA ILE A 70 4.89 3.07 -4.52
C ILE A 70 4.56 2.34 -3.21
N ASP A 71 5.20 1.18 -3.01
CA ASP A 71 5.15 0.41 -1.76
C ASP A 71 6.57 0.26 -1.20
N LEU A 72 6.78 0.81 0.00
CA LEU A 72 8.11 0.94 0.61
C LEU A 72 8.38 -0.05 1.74
N HIS A 73 7.47 -1.03 1.96
CA HIS A 73 7.60 -2.00 3.03
C HIS A 73 7.06 -3.36 2.58
N ILE A 74 7.99 -4.25 2.19
CA ILE A 74 7.67 -5.54 1.59
C ILE A 74 8.67 -6.60 2.08
N HIS A 75 8.14 -7.78 2.45
CA HIS A 75 8.91 -8.94 2.89
C HIS A 75 8.87 -10.08 1.88
N SER A 76 9.90 -10.91 1.91
CA SER A 76 10.00 -12.14 1.12
C SER A 76 10.55 -13.30 1.98
N VAL A 77 10.80 -14.44 1.37
CA VAL A 77 11.42 -15.61 2.04
C VAL A 77 12.82 -15.34 2.61
N PHE A 78 13.39 -14.16 2.34
CA PHE A 78 14.67 -13.74 2.91
C PHE A 78 14.53 -13.09 4.29
N SER A 79 13.30 -12.91 4.78
CA SER A 79 12.96 -12.73 6.20
C SER A 79 11.78 -13.64 6.55
N ASP A 80 10.64 -13.14 6.91
CA ASP A 80 9.47 -13.90 7.34
C ASP A 80 8.30 -13.87 6.34
N GLY A 81 8.51 -13.34 5.15
CA GLY A 81 7.56 -13.45 4.06
C GLY A 81 7.54 -14.86 3.46
N HIS A 82 6.46 -15.21 2.79
CA HIS A 82 6.20 -16.56 2.27
C HIS A 82 6.43 -16.68 0.77
N VAL A 83 6.83 -15.61 0.08
CA VAL A 83 7.05 -15.62 -1.37
C VAL A 83 8.43 -15.11 -1.76
N TRP A 84 8.89 -15.52 -2.94
CA TRP A 84 10.17 -15.09 -3.47
C TRP A 84 10.12 -13.64 -4.01
N PRO A 85 11.27 -12.91 -4.06
CA PRO A 85 11.33 -11.55 -4.54
C PRO A 85 10.78 -11.33 -5.95
N ASN A 86 10.93 -12.31 -6.86
CA ASN A 86 10.37 -12.23 -8.21
C ASN A 86 8.83 -12.23 -8.21
N ILE A 87 8.19 -12.86 -7.24
CA ILE A 87 6.73 -12.80 -7.06
C ILE A 87 6.33 -11.39 -6.61
N ARG A 88 7.07 -10.77 -5.67
CA ARG A 88 6.84 -9.37 -5.27
C ARG A 88 6.92 -8.40 -6.45
N VAL A 89 7.87 -8.63 -7.36
CA VAL A 89 7.98 -7.86 -8.61
C VAL A 89 6.75 -8.08 -9.50
N ALA A 90 6.32 -9.33 -9.69
CA ALA A 90 5.15 -9.64 -10.51
C ALA A 90 3.87 -9.02 -9.94
N GLU A 91 3.65 -9.09 -8.62
CA GLU A 91 2.52 -8.46 -7.93
C GLU A 91 2.53 -6.93 -8.10
N ALA A 92 3.70 -6.30 -7.93
CA ALA A 92 3.85 -4.86 -8.11
C ALA A 92 3.56 -4.41 -9.56
N GLN A 93 3.98 -5.19 -10.54
CA GLN A 93 3.68 -4.94 -11.96
C GLN A 93 2.19 -5.10 -12.26
N GLN A 94 1.53 -6.11 -11.69
CA GLN A 94 0.09 -6.30 -11.83
C GLN A 94 -0.72 -5.15 -11.22
N ASP A 95 -0.25 -4.63 -10.08
CA ASP A 95 -0.88 -3.51 -9.39
C ASP A 95 -0.49 -2.15 -10.01
N GLY A 96 0.32 -2.13 -11.08
CA GLY A 96 0.74 -0.91 -11.76
C GLY A 96 1.63 0.00 -10.91
N LEU A 97 2.33 -0.55 -9.90
CA LEU A 97 3.20 0.26 -9.05
C LEU A 97 4.40 0.82 -9.84
N ASP A 98 4.80 2.04 -9.51
CA ASP A 98 5.97 2.69 -10.08
C ASP A 98 7.28 2.26 -9.41
N ALA A 99 7.22 1.95 -8.11
CA ALA A 99 8.37 1.46 -7.36
C ALA A 99 7.97 0.60 -6.17
N ILE A 100 8.88 -0.30 -5.79
CA ILE A 100 8.83 -1.07 -4.54
C ILE A 100 10.17 -0.99 -3.82
N ALA A 101 10.17 -1.14 -2.48
CA ALA A 101 11.39 -1.34 -1.72
C ALA A 101 11.37 -2.72 -1.05
N MET A 102 12.44 -3.50 -1.26
CA MET A 102 12.65 -4.74 -0.51
C MET A 102 13.21 -4.38 0.86
N THR A 103 12.50 -4.75 1.92
CA THR A 103 12.78 -4.30 3.30
C THR A 103 12.74 -5.43 4.30
N GLU A 104 13.48 -6.49 3.99
CA GLU A 104 13.60 -7.66 4.84
C GLU A 104 14.07 -7.29 6.26
N HIS A 105 13.54 -7.99 7.26
CA HIS A 105 14.08 -7.91 8.63
C HIS A 105 15.56 -8.24 8.68
N LEU A 106 16.35 -7.42 9.32
CA LEU A 106 17.80 -7.69 9.50
C LEU A 106 18.06 -8.77 10.54
N GLU A 107 17.30 -8.77 11.61
CA GLU A 107 17.54 -9.57 12.81
C GLU A 107 16.67 -10.82 12.87
N TRP A 108 15.52 -10.78 12.22
CA TRP A 108 14.55 -11.87 12.21
C TRP A 108 14.48 -12.55 10.87
N GLN A 109 14.93 -13.81 10.80
CA GLN A 109 15.12 -14.58 9.58
C GLN A 109 14.64 -16.02 9.81
N PRO A 110 13.33 -16.27 9.93
CA PRO A 110 12.78 -17.58 10.31
C PRO A 110 13.13 -18.68 9.31
N HIS A 111 13.34 -18.33 8.04
CA HIS A 111 13.71 -19.31 6.98
C HIS A 111 15.22 -19.52 6.83
N LEU A 112 16.05 -18.97 7.73
CA LEU A 112 17.52 -18.97 7.60
C LEU A 112 18.14 -20.37 7.50
N ALA A 113 17.54 -21.37 8.15
CA ALA A 113 18.01 -22.74 8.09
C ALA A 113 17.79 -23.39 6.72
N ASP A 114 16.65 -23.09 6.08
CA ASP A 114 16.25 -23.68 4.80
C ASP A 114 16.76 -22.86 3.61
N ILE A 115 16.87 -21.55 3.79
CA ILE A 115 17.32 -20.57 2.78
C ILE A 115 18.52 -19.79 3.33
N PRO A 116 19.73 -20.39 3.40
CA PRO A 116 20.92 -19.68 3.87
C PRO A 116 21.26 -18.50 2.96
N HIS A 117 21.29 -17.30 3.51
CA HIS A 117 21.60 -16.07 2.77
C HIS A 117 22.39 -15.09 3.65
N PRO A 118 23.71 -15.28 3.73
CA PRO A 118 24.56 -14.42 4.57
C PRO A 118 24.62 -12.97 4.07
N ASP A 119 24.37 -12.73 2.77
CA ASP A 119 24.30 -11.39 2.17
C ASP A 119 22.88 -10.84 2.29
N ARG A 120 22.71 -9.80 3.11
CA ARG A 120 21.43 -9.11 3.35
C ARG A 120 20.93 -8.27 2.15
N ASN A 121 21.76 -8.10 1.13
CA ASN A 121 21.35 -7.43 -0.10
C ASN A 121 20.67 -8.39 -1.10
N ARG A 122 20.67 -9.69 -0.85
CA ARG A 122 20.23 -10.69 -1.82
C ARG A 122 18.78 -10.51 -2.27
N SER A 123 17.87 -10.24 -1.34
CA SER A 123 16.46 -10.00 -1.67
C SER A 123 16.30 -8.87 -2.69
N TYR A 124 16.95 -7.73 -2.45
CA TYR A 124 16.98 -6.62 -3.39
C TYR A 124 17.59 -7.01 -4.74
N GLN A 125 18.71 -7.74 -4.73
CA GLN A 125 19.40 -8.16 -5.98
C GLN A 125 18.50 -9.06 -6.83
N GLU A 126 17.82 -10.03 -6.23
CA GLU A 126 16.87 -10.94 -6.90
C GLU A 126 15.67 -10.18 -7.46
N ALA A 127 15.09 -9.26 -6.68
CA ALA A 127 13.98 -8.42 -7.14
C ALA A 127 14.41 -7.49 -8.29
N ALA A 128 15.56 -6.82 -8.16
CA ALA A 128 16.09 -5.93 -9.19
C ALA A 128 16.42 -6.66 -10.51
N GLU A 129 16.95 -7.89 -10.42
CA GLU A 129 17.17 -8.74 -11.59
C GLU A 129 15.85 -9.11 -12.26
N SER A 130 14.84 -9.50 -11.47
CA SER A 130 13.51 -9.87 -11.99
C SER A 130 12.76 -8.69 -12.64
N ALA A 131 13.02 -7.47 -12.19
CA ALA A 131 12.40 -6.27 -12.74
C ALA A 131 13.09 -5.76 -14.03
N LYS A 132 14.22 -6.34 -14.44
CA LYS A 132 14.93 -5.90 -15.65
C LYS A 132 14.04 -5.95 -16.89
N GLY A 133 14.06 -4.85 -17.65
CA GLY A 133 13.25 -4.71 -18.85
C GLY A 133 11.81 -4.26 -18.62
N SER A 134 11.42 -4.01 -17.37
CA SER A 134 10.15 -3.38 -17.01
C SER A 134 10.35 -1.94 -16.54
N ASP A 135 9.22 -1.21 -16.40
CA ASP A 135 9.21 0.17 -15.89
C ASP A 135 9.15 0.24 -14.35
N LEU A 136 9.13 -0.89 -13.65
CA LEU A 136 9.12 -0.96 -12.19
C LEU A 136 10.50 -0.62 -11.63
N ILE A 137 10.56 0.31 -10.69
CA ILE A 137 11.77 0.68 -9.98
C ILE A 137 11.85 -0.14 -8.68
N VAL A 138 12.88 -0.96 -8.53
CA VAL A 138 13.17 -1.67 -7.29
C VAL A 138 14.18 -0.87 -6.48
N LEU A 139 13.81 -0.52 -5.26
CA LEU A 139 14.65 0.23 -4.33
C LEU A 139 15.29 -0.72 -3.31
N SER A 140 16.57 -0.46 -3.01
CA SER A 140 17.29 -1.18 -1.96
C SER A 140 16.82 -0.71 -0.59
N GLY A 141 16.55 -1.65 0.31
CA GLY A 141 16.12 -1.33 1.67
C GLY A 141 16.41 -2.46 2.65
N SER A 142 16.08 -2.22 3.89
CA SER A 142 16.05 -3.21 4.95
C SER A 142 15.27 -2.68 6.14
N GLU A 143 14.64 -3.55 6.89
CA GLU A 143 13.98 -3.22 8.14
C GLU A 143 14.90 -3.52 9.34
N ILE A 144 15.21 -2.47 10.09
CA ILE A 144 15.88 -2.56 11.39
C ILE A 144 14.81 -2.96 12.40
N THR A 145 14.87 -4.20 12.88
CA THR A 145 13.85 -4.83 13.72
C THR A 145 14.33 -4.92 15.15
N ARG A 146 13.75 -4.13 16.05
CA ARG A 146 14.14 -4.04 17.45
C ARG A 146 12.93 -3.98 18.38
N ASP A 147 13.17 -4.29 19.64
CA ASP A 147 12.24 -3.96 20.71
C ASP A 147 12.15 -2.46 20.93
N LEU A 148 11.11 -2.02 21.66
CA LEU A 148 11.03 -0.63 22.11
C LEU A 148 12.29 -0.23 22.91
N PRO A 149 12.75 1.03 22.80
CA PRO A 149 12.06 2.19 22.21
C PRO A 149 12.25 2.37 20.70
N ALA A 150 13.10 1.60 20.04
CA ALA A 150 13.34 1.75 18.60
C ALA A 150 12.18 1.22 17.77
N GLY A 151 11.62 0.06 18.14
CA GLY A 151 10.65 -0.62 17.30
C GLY A 151 11.23 -0.95 15.93
N HIS A 152 10.40 -0.93 14.91
CA HIS A 152 10.81 -1.23 13.54
C HIS A 152 11.02 0.06 12.73
N ILE A 153 12.09 0.09 11.93
CA ILE A 153 12.47 1.23 11.10
C ILE A 153 12.93 0.75 9.75
N ASN A 154 12.25 1.15 8.69
CA ASN A 154 12.75 0.93 7.35
C ASN A 154 13.82 1.95 6.98
N ALA A 155 14.91 1.46 6.41
CA ALA A 155 15.96 2.24 5.78
C ALA A 155 16.03 1.91 4.29
N ILE A 156 15.64 2.84 3.44
CA ILE A 156 15.63 2.66 1.98
C ILE A 156 16.66 3.54 1.27
N PHE A 157 17.03 3.18 0.05
CA PHE A 157 18.16 3.75 -0.70
C PHE A 157 19.52 3.51 -0.04
N ILE A 158 19.68 2.38 0.63
CA ILE A 158 20.97 1.94 1.18
C ILE A 158 21.82 1.28 0.08
N ASN A 159 23.13 1.32 0.26
CA ASN A 159 24.07 0.67 -0.67
C ASN A 159 24.42 -0.75 -0.22
N ASP A 160 24.38 -1.02 1.08
CA ASP A 160 24.79 -2.30 1.66
C ASP A 160 24.06 -2.52 3.00
N ALA A 161 23.08 -3.41 2.97
CA ALA A 161 22.28 -3.79 4.15
C ALA A 161 23.13 -4.52 5.22
N ASN A 162 24.22 -5.18 4.81
CA ASN A 162 25.11 -5.88 5.75
C ASN A 162 25.80 -4.95 6.75
N LYS A 163 25.84 -3.63 6.46
CA LYS A 163 26.41 -2.63 7.38
C LYS A 163 25.44 -2.17 8.45
N LEU A 164 24.16 -2.53 8.33
CA LEU A 164 23.11 -2.16 9.28
C LEU A 164 22.97 -3.18 10.42
N ILE A 165 23.78 -4.22 10.42
CA ILE A 165 23.76 -5.28 11.43
C ILE A 165 25.19 -5.70 11.78
N ASN A 166 25.41 -5.99 13.05
CA ASN A 166 26.67 -6.57 13.52
C ASN A 166 26.40 -7.76 14.44
N VAL A 167 26.84 -8.94 14.02
CA VAL A 167 26.75 -10.18 14.79
C VAL A 167 28.15 -10.74 14.98
N GLU A 168 28.55 -10.98 16.22
CA GLU A 168 29.90 -11.44 16.58
C GLU A 168 29.93 -12.94 16.96
N GLY A 169 31.12 -13.51 16.90
CA GLY A 169 31.41 -14.87 17.35
C GLY A 169 30.71 -15.95 16.50
N ALA A 170 30.42 -17.07 17.14
CA ALA A 170 29.82 -18.25 16.49
C ALA A 170 28.41 -17.97 15.94
N ALA A 171 27.67 -17.04 16.53
CA ALA A 171 26.32 -16.70 16.10
C ALA A 171 26.27 -16.05 14.70
N LYS A 172 27.37 -15.44 14.25
CA LYS A 172 27.44 -14.79 12.93
C LYS A 172 27.11 -15.73 11.78
N ASN A 173 27.49 -16.99 11.88
CA ASN A 173 27.29 -18.00 10.85
C ASN A 173 26.22 -19.03 11.27
N SER A 174 25.45 -18.75 12.31
CA SER A 174 24.39 -19.65 12.75
C SER A 174 23.24 -19.62 11.74
N THR A 175 22.71 -20.78 11.40
CA THR A 175 21.45 -20.95 10.67
C THR A 175 20.26 -21.11 11.64
N ASP A 176 20.51 -21.16 12.94
CA ASP A 176 19.49 -21.13 13.97
C ASP A 176 19.03 -19.68 14.17
N THR A 177 17.79 -19.42 13.81
CA THR A 177 17.13 -18.10 13.86
C THR A 177 17.16 -17.50 15.27
N GLU A 178 16.95 -18.31 16.31
CA GLU A 178 16.94 -17.84 17.69
C GLU A 178 18.36 -17.44 18.15
N VAL A 179 19.37 -18.22 17.78
CA VAL A 179 20.79 -17.94 18.11
C VAL A 179 21.23 -16.66 17.39
N PHE A 180 20.93 -16.58 16.08
CA PHE A 180 21.27 -15.42 15.27
C PHE A 180 20.56 -14.16 15.78
N GLY A 181 19.24 -14.18 15.90
CA GLY A 181 18.42 -13.03 16.30
C GLY A 181 18.78 -12.50 17.68
N LYS A 182 18.95 -13.38 18.69
CA LYS A 182 19.41 -13.00 20.04
C LYS A 182 20.79 -12.36 20.06
N ALA A 183 21.66 -12.69 19.12
CA ALA A 183 22.97 -12.06 18.98
C ALA A 183 22.87 -10.71 18.24
N ALA A 184 22.03 -10.65 17.20
CA ALA A 184 21.86 -9.47 16.36
C ALA A 184 21.27 -8.27 17.12
N ILE A 185 20.26 -8.50 17.96
CA ILE A 185 19.61 -7.45 18.76
C ILE A 185 20.52 -6.84 19.85
N LYS A 186 21.68 -7.46 20.17
CA LYS A 186 22.66 -6.91 21.13
C LYS A 186 23.39 -5.69 20.57
N TRP A 187 23.52 -5.60 19.25
CA TRP A 187 24.07 -4.40 18.64
C TRP A 187 23.07 -3.26 18.75
N PRO A 188 23.47 -2.07 19.28
CA PRO A 188 22.51 -1.01 19.57
C PRO A 188 21.73 -0.57 18.33
N ALA A 189 20.43 -0.39 18.46
CA ALA A 189 19.58 0.10 17.37
C ALA A 189 20.06 1.43 16.79
N GLN A 190 20.62 2.32 17.66
CA GLN A 190 21.15 3.60 17.21
C GLN A 190 22.33 3.43 16.26
N GLU A 191 23.17 2.42 16.43
CA GLU A 191 24.29 2.13 15.51
C GLU A 191 23.79 1.70 14.12
N ALA A 192 22.69 0.93 14.06
CA ALA A 192 22.05 0.59 12.79
C ALA A 192 21.50 1.85 12.09
N VAL A 193 20.83 2.73 12.83
CA VAL A 193 20.34 4.02 12.32
C VAL A 193 21.50 4.89 11.82
N GLU A 194 22.61 4.97 12.56
CA GLU A 194 23.80 5.72 12.14
C GLU A 194 24.43 5.12 10.87
N ALA A 195 24.49 3.79 10.78
CA ALA A 195 25.02 3.12 9.60
C ALA A 195 24.14 3.34 8.35
N ALA A 196 22.84 3.37 8.52
CA ALA A 196 21.88 3.70 7.44
C ALA A 196 22.01 5.19 7.05
N HIS A 197 22.06 6.08 8.04
CA HIS A 197 22.24 7.53 7.81
C HIS A 197 23.52 7.84 7.02
N LYS A 198 24.63 7.20 7.37
CA LYS A 198 25.93 7.36 6.66
C LYS A 198 25.84 6.93 5.20
N GLN A 199 24.90 6.05 4.84
CA GLN A 199 24.63 5.65 3.46
C GLN A 199 23.63 6.58 2.75
N GLY A 200 23.12 7.59 3.44
CA GLY A 200 22.13 8.53 2.92
C GLY A 200 20.75 7.91 2.76
N ALA A 201 20.40 6.97 3.62
CA ALA A 201 19.10 6.32 3.64
C ALA A 201 17.98 7.32 3.96
N PHE A 202 16.83 7.11 3.32
CA PHE A 202 15.56 7.64 3.83
C PHE A 202 15.03 6.64 4.85
N MET A 203 14.83 7.06 6.08
CA MET A 203 14.36 6.20 7.16
C MET A 203 12.99 6.64 7.65
N PHE A 204 12.12 5.66 7.93
CA PHE A 204 10.79 5.91 8.48
C PHE A 204 10.42 4.88 9.54
N TRP A 205 9.64 5.33 10.53
CA TRP A 205 9.15 4.51 11.63
C TRP A 205 7.95 3.68 11.16
N ASN A 206 8.05 2.35 11.28
CA ASN A 206 7.06 1.41 10.80
C ASN A 206 5.95 1.20 11.83
N HIS A 207 4.73 0.96 11.36
CA HIS A 207 3.53 0.51 12.10
C HIS A 207 3.54 0.90 13.60
N PRO A 208 3.63 2.19 13.93
CA PRO A 208 3.88 2.65 15.30
C PRO A 208 2.81 2.20 16.31
N ASN A 209 1.59 1.90 15.86
CA ASN A 209 0.52 1.36 16.71
C ASN A 209 0.76 -0.08 17.14
N TRP A 210 1.47 -0.87 16.32
CA TRP A 210 1.76 -2.27 16.65
C TRP A 210 2.79 -2.38 17.77
N SER A 211 3.82 -1.58 17.75
CA SER A 211 4.88 -1.56 18.75
C SER A 211 4.45 -0.90 20.09
N ASN A 212 3.40 -0.08 20.09
CA ASN A 212 2.89 0.64 21.26
C ASN A 212 1.60 0.04 21.86
N ARG A 213 1.36 -1.25 21.71
CA ARG A 213 0.14 -1.93 22.20
C ARG A 213 -0.12 -1.78 23.69
N GLU A 214 0.82 -1.23 24.46
CA GLU A 214 0.80 -1.40 25.90
C GLU A 214 -0.09 -0.46 26.70
N THR A 215 -0.57 0.70 26.25
CA THR A 215 -1.23 1.58 27.23
C THR A 215 -2.41 2.44 26.81
N SER A 216 -2.64 2.75 25.55
CA SER A 216 -3.77 3.65 25.23
C SER A 216 -4.25 3.63 23.78
N GLY A 217 -3.66 2.81 22.93
CA GLY A 217 -3.94 2.89 21.47
C GLY A 217 -3.49 4.20 20.82
N ILE A 218 -2.85 5.11 21.55
CA ILE A 218 -2.37 6.39 21.05
C ILE A 218 -0.86 6.30 20.85
N THR A 219 -0.42 6.34 19.60
CA THR A 219 0.98 6.44 19.25
C THR A 219 1.54 7.79 19.71
N LYS A 220 2.41 7.75 20.70
CA LYS A 220 3.22 8.93 21.06
C LYS A 220 4.65 8.68 20.61
N ILE A 221 5.25 9.66 19.92
CA ILE A 221 6.66 9.57 19.58
C ILE A 221 7.47 9.49 20.89
N ASN A 222 8.33 8.49 20.99
CA ASN A 222 9.23 8.32 22.12
C ASN A 222 10.53 9.11 21.95
N THR A 223 11.36 9.16 22.99
CA THR A 223 12.62 9.94 22.99
C THR A 223 13.61 9.47 21.92
N PHE A 224 13.64 8.18 21.57
CA PHE A 224 14.50 7.63 20.53
C PHE A 224 14.13 8.21 19.16
N HIS A 225 12.87 8.13 18.77
CA HIS A 225 12.40 8.64 17.48
C HIS A 225 12.41 10.17 17.42
N ALA A 226 12.03 10.86 18.50
CA ALA A 226 12.08 12.32 18.58
C ALA A 226 13.51 12.85 18.39
N LYS A 227 14.50 12.21 19.01
CA LYS A 227 15.91 12.53 18.82
C LYS A 227 16.35 12.32 17.38
N ASN A 228 16.06 11.15 16.78
CA ASN A 228 16.44 10.85 15.41
C ASN A 228 15.75 11.77 14.39
N ALA A 229 14.50 12.19 14.64
CA ALA A 229 13.82 13.20 13.83
C ALA A 229 14.52 14.57 13.92
N ALA A 230 14.83 15.04 15.13
CA ALA A 230 15.52 16.31 15.35
C ALA A 230 16.94 16.33 14.73
N GLU A 231 17.63 15.19 14.70
CA GLU A 231 18.96 15.03 14.11
C GLU A 231 18.92 14.74 12.58
N GLY A 232 17.73 14.74 11.95
CA GLY A 232 17.58 14.47 10.52
C GLY A 232 17.91 13.03 10.12
N LYS A 233 17.66 12.06 11.00
CA LYS A 233 17.88 10.63 10.79
C LYS A 233 16.58 9.84 10.66
N LEU A 234 15.46 10.39 11.13
CA LEU A 234 14.12 9.87 10.88
C LEU A 234 13.38 10.88 9.99
N HIS A 235 12.86 10.42 8.86
CA HIS A 235 12.34 11.27 7.79
C HIS A 235 10.85 11.05 7.52
N GLY A 236 10.31 9.91 7.93
CA GLY A 236 8.92 9.51 7.69
C GLY A 236 8.36 8.65 8.81
N ILE A 237 7.06 8.40 8.74
CA ILE A 237 6.32 7.52 9.63
C ILE A 237 5.16 6.87 8.87
N GLU A 238 4.89 5.61 9.11
CA GLU A 238 3.71 4.94 8.56
C GLU A 238 2.45 5.43 9.25
N VAL A 239 1.56 6.03 8.45
CA VAL A 239 0.22 6.44 8.88
C VAL A 239 -0.83 5.43 8.47
N ALA A 240 -0.52 4.58 7.49
CA ALA A 240 -1.29 3.39 7.12
C ALA A 240 -0.32 2.24 6.83
N ASN A 241 -0.62 1.09 7.41
CA ASN A 241 0.17 -0.12 7.23
C ASN A 241 -0.78 -1.32 7.30
N THR A 242 -0.59 -2.30 6.43
CA THR A 242 -1.49 -3.45 6.30
C THR A 242 -2.96 -3.04 6.20
N HIS A 243 -3.77 -3.33 7.20
CA HIS A 243 -5.19 -3.02 7.26
C HIS A 243 -5.55 -1.87 8.22
N TRP A 244 -4.55 -1.17 8.77
CA TRP A 244 -4.71 -0.21 9.85
C TRP A 244 -4.32 1.21 9.45
N TYR A 245 -5.17 2.16 9.79
CA TYR A 245 -4.88 3.58 9.79
C TYR A 245 -4.52 4.03 11.21
N ALA A 246 -3.43 4.78 11.32
CA ALA A 246 -2.90 5.29 12.58
C ALA A 246 -3.06 6.82 12.67
N GLU A 247 -4.20 7.29 13.16
CA GLU A 247 -4.51 8.71 13.30
C GLU A 247 -3.43 9.47 14.09
N ALA A 248 -2.98 8.89 15.22
CA ALA A 248 -1.94 9.50 16.05
C ALA A 248 -0.57 9.56 15.34
N ALA A 249 -0.28 8.63 14.43
CA ALA A 249 0.91 8.70 13.59
C ALA A 249 0.82 9.84 12.58
N PHE A 250 -0.37 10.12 12.05
CA PHE A 250 -0.57 11.29 11.19
C PHE A 250 -0.31 12.60 11.96
N GLN A 251 -0.86 12.74 13.17
CA GLN A 251 -0.55 13.91 14.02
C GLN A 251 0.96 14.02 14.30
N THR A 252 1.60 12.90 14.65
CA THR A 252 3.07 12.87 14.86
C THR A 252 3.82 13.31 13.59
N ALA A 253 3.39 12.88 12.40
CA ALA A 253 4.00 13.30 11.15
C ALA A 253 3.89 14.82 10.92
N LEU A 254 2.79 15.44 11.34
CA LEU A 254 2.61 16.90 11.26
C LEU A 254 3.49 17.62 12.28
N ASP A 255 3.52 17.15 13.53
CA ASP A 255 4.25 17.78 14.63
C ASP A 255 5.77 17.76 14.43
N TYR A 256 6.29 16.68 13.84
CA TYR A 256 7.73 16.47 13.63
C TYR A 256 8.18 16.67 12.18
N ASP A 257 7.28 17.17 11.33
CA ASP A 257 7.54 17.38 9.90
C ASP A 257 8.10 16.13 9.19
N LEU A 258 7.48 14.96 9.42
CA LEU A 258 7.84 13.68 8.80
C LEU A 258 6.99 13.41 7.57
N ALA A 259 7.55 12.70 6.58
CA ALA A 259 6.79 12.24 5.43
C ALA A 259 5.69 11.25 5.84
N LEU A 260 4.52 11.36 5.21
CA LEU A 260 3.41 10.42 5.39
C LEU A 260 3.66 9.21 4.51
N ILE A 261 3.72 8.03 5.11
CA ILE A 261 4.02 6.76 4.44
C ILE A 261 2.85 5.82 4.61
N GLY A 262 2.45 5.17 3.51
CA GLY A 262 1.48 4.07 3.49
C GLY A 262 2.07 2.87 2.78
N THR A 263 2.00 1.69 3.37
CA THR A 263 2.69 0.49 2.92
C THR A 263 1.88 -0.77 3.14
N SER A 264 2.19 -1.82 2.38
CA SER A 264 1.52 -3.10 2.56
C SER A 264 2.06 -3.90 3.73
N ASP A 265 3.36 -3.87 3.97
CA ASP A 265 4.03 -4.76 4.93
C ASP A 265 3.67 -6.24 4.65
N VAL A 266 3.61 -6.56 3.34
CA VAL A 266 3.07 -7.83 2.87
C VAL A 266 4.04 -8.97 3.12
N HIS A 267 3.51 -10.05 3.71
CA HIS A 267 4.22 -11.30 3.96
C HIS A 267 3.69 -12.43 3.07
N ASP A 268 2.37 -12.52 2.90
CA ASP A 268 1.69 -13.47 2.02
C ASP A 268 1.50 -12.91 0.60
N LEU A 269 0.68 -13.55 -0.22
CA LEU A 269 0.32 -13.03 -1.54
C LEU A 269 -0.59 -11.81 -1.40
N ILE A 270 -0.35 -10.78 -2.20
CA ILE A 270 -1.23 -9.60 -2.29
C ILE A 270 -2.68 -10.00 -2.58
N ASP A 271 -2.90 -11.02 -3.40
CA ASP A 271 -4.24 -11.51 -3.73
C ASP A 271 -4.98 -12.08 -2.52
N TRP A 272 -4.28 -12.59 -1.52
CA TRP A 272 -4.86 -13.12 -0.29
C TRP A 272 -5.14 -12.02 0.73
N ASP A 273 -4.20 -11.09 0.90
CA ASP A 273 -4.27 -10.07 1.93
C ASP A 273 -5.18 -8.91 1.55
N TYR A 274 -5.23 -8.55 0.25
CA TYR A 274 -5.89 -7.33 -0.20
C TYR A 274 -7.04 -7.54 -1.19
N LEU A 275 -7.26 -8.78 -1.66
CA LEU A 275 -8.37 -9.18 -2.52
C LEU A 275 -8.62 -8.21 -3.71
N PRO A 276 -7.61 -7.95 -4.58
CA PRO A 276 -7.78 -6.99 -5.68
C PRO A 276 -8.88 -7.38 -6.66
N HIS A 277 -9.18 -8.67 -6.79
CA HIS A 277 -10.27 -9.20 -7.61
C HIS A 277 -11.67 -8.86 -7.06
N GLU A 278 -11.77 -8.43 -5.80
CA GLU A 278 -12.98 -7.92 -5.16
C GLU A 278 -13.00 -6.38 -5.06
N GLY A 279 -12.02 -5.71 -5.68
CA GLY A 279 -11.88 -4.25 -5.65
C GLY A 279 -11.06 -3.72 -4.47
N GLY A 280 -10.39 -4.60 -3.72
CA GLY A 280 -9.43 -4.20 -2.70
C GLY A 280 -8.08 -3.81 -3.30
N HIS A 281 -7.25 -3.11 -2.53
CA HIS A 281 -5.89 -2.74 -2.93
C HIS A 281 -4.98 -2.64 -1.71
N ARG A 282 -3.67 -2.86 -1.94
CA ARG A 282 -2.67 -2.58 -0.90
C ARG A 282 -2.60 -1.09 -0.58
N PRO A 283 -2.26 -0.69 0.66
CA PRO A 283 -1.89 0.68 0.95
C PRO A 283 -0.68 1.08 0.11
N VAL A 284 -0.70 2.30 -0.43
CA VAL A 284 0.42 2.85 -1.20
C VAL A 284 0.76 4.26 -0.77
N THR A 285 2.03 4.62 -0.89
CA THR A 285 2.48 5.99 -0.84
C THR A 285 2.42 6.59 -2.24
N LEU A 286 1.63 7.65 -2.41
CA LEU A 286 1.64 8.48 -3.61
C LEU A 286 2.76 9.50 -3.47
N VAL A 287 3.80 9.39 -4.31
CA VAL A 287 4.97 10.26 -4.27
C VAL A 287 4.90 11.27 -5.42
N PHE A 288 4.97 12.56 -5.08
CA PHE A 288 4.95 13.64 -6.06
C PHE A 288 6.38 13.97 -6.50
N ALA A 289 6.85 13.25 -7.52
CA ALA A 289 8.19 13.31 -8.05
C ALA A 289 8.26 14.10 -9.37
N LYS A 290 9.41 14.67 -9.70
CA LYS A 290 9.58 15.36 -10.99
C LYS A 290 9.62 14.38 -12.15
N GLU A 291 10.21 13.21 -11.93
CA GLU A 291 10.42 12.17 -12.92
C GLU A 291 10.22 10.80 -12.29
N LYS A 292 9.90 9.77 -13.08
CA LYS A 292 9.85 8.37 -12.65
C LYS A 292 11.29 7.81 -12.61
N THR A 293 12.05 8.19 -11.58
CA THR A 293 13.41 7.71 -11.32
C THR A 293 13.64 7.55 -9.82
N ALA A 294 14.50 6.61 -9.41
CA ALA A 294 14.85 6.39 -8.00
C ALA A 294 15.38 7.69 -7.34
N ALA A 295 16.18 8.48 -8.06
CA ALA A 295 16.72 9.75 -7.56
C ALA A 295 15.61 10.79 -7.31
N SER A 296 14.64 10.89 -8.23
CA SER A 296 13.52 11.82 -8.10
C SER A 296 12.54 11.40 -7.01
N ILE A 297 12.29 10.09 -6.85
CA ILE A 297 11.53 9.50 -5.73
C ILE A 297 12.22 9.85 -4.41
N LYS A 298 13.53 9.58 -4.30
CA LYS A 298 14.33 9.93 -3.10
C LYS A 298 14.19 11.40 -2.73
N GLN A 299 14.37 12.29 -3.71
CA GLN A 299 14.22 13.74 -3.50
C GLN A 299 12.81 14.12 -3.03
N ALA A 300 11.78 13.50 -3.58
CA ALA A 300 10.39 13.76 -3.21
C ALA A 300 10.09 13.31 -1.77
N LEU A 301 10.56 12.13 -1.38
CA LEU A 301 10.41 11.59 -0.03
C LEU A 301 11.09 12.49 1.03
N PHE A 302 12.35 12.89 0.80
CA PHE A 302 13.04 13.83 1.69
C PHE A 302 12.38 15.21 1.74
N ALA A 303 11.73 15.63 0.66
CA ALA A 303 10.94 16.86 0.62
C ALA A 303 9.51 16.69 1.15
N ARG A 304 9.14 15.51 1.66
CA ARG A 304 7.82 15.15 2.23
C ARG A 304 6.66 15.38 1.25
N ARG A 305 6.93 15.26 -0.05
CA ARG A 305 5.92 15.36 -1.10
C ARG A 305 5.25 14.00 -1.27
N THR A 306 4.40 13.66 -0.31
CA THR A 306 3.72 12.37 -0.23
C THR A 306 2.27 12.54 0.16
N ALA A 307 1.44 11.61 -0.31
CA ALA A 307 0.12 11.31 0.22
C ALA A 307 0.00 9.79 0.35
N VAL A 308 -1.01 9.32 1.05
CA VAL A 308 -1.27 7.90 1.24
C VAL A 308 -2.65 7.58 0.71
N TRP A 309 -2.78 6.52 -0.08
CA TRP A 309 -4.05 5.92 -0.44
C TRP A 309 -4.20 4.58 0.28
N PHE A 310 -5.19 4.52 1.15
CA PHE A 310 -5.45 3.39 2.03
C PHE A 310 -6.94 3.07 2.04
N LYS A 311 -7.33 1.91 1.56
CA LYS A 311 -8.73 1.57 1.30
C LYS A 311 -9.36 2.71 0.50
N ASN A 312 -10.38 3.31 0.68
CA ASN A 312 -10.84 4.49 -0.07
C ASN A 312 -10.52 5.82 0.64
N LEU A 313 -9.52 5.88 1.51
CA LEU A 313 -9.11 7.07 2.24
C LEU A 313 -7.84 7.67 1.62
N LEU A 314 -7.87 8.95 1.25
CA LEU A 314 -6.69 9.72 0.87
C LEU A 314 -6.22 10.57 2.06
N ILE A 315 -4.93 10.45 2.39
CA ILE A 315 -4.30 11.13 3.53
C ILE A 315 -3.09 11.90 3.02
N GLY A 316 -3.02 13.19 3.31
CA GLY A 316 -1.87 13.98 2.87
C GLY A 316 -1.94 15.42 3.35
N ARG A 317 -0.84 16.15 3.30
CA ARG A 317 -0.85 17.58 3.58
C ARG A 317 -1.62 18.32 2.49
N GLU A 318 -2.33 19.36 2.86
CA GLU A 318 -3.14 20.18 1.93
C GLU A 318 -2.35 20.65 0.71
N LYS A 319 -1.08 21.05 0.91
CA LYS A 319 -0.19 21.52 -0.17
C LYS A 319 0.09 20.45 -1.24
N ASP A 320 0.01 19.17 -0.89
CA ASP A 320 0.30 18.02 -1.76
C ASP A 320 -1.01 17.40 -2.28
N LEU A 321 -2.03 17.22 -1.42
CA LEU A 321 -3.34 16.70 -1.82
C LEU A 321 -4.13 17.68 -2.70
N GLY A 322 -4.13 18.96 -2.40
CA GLY A 322 -4.91 19.95 -3.18
C GLY A 322 -4.63 19.89 -4.68
N PRO A 323 -3.37 19.90 -5.13
CA PRO A 323 -3.03 19.70 -6.55
C PRO A 323 -3.48 18.36 -7.14
N LEU A 324 -3.38 17.27 -6.37
CA LEU A 324 -3.85 15.94 -6.79
C LEU A 324 -5.37 15.92 -6.98
N LEU A 325 -6.12 16.44 -6.01
CA LEU A 325 -7.59 16.51 -6.07
C LEU A 325 -8.06 17.38 -7.26
N ALA A 326 -7.38 18.50 -7.50
CA ALA A 326 -7.67 19.36 -8.65
C ALA A 326 -7.32 18.70 -10.00
N ALA A 327 -6.35 17.77 -10.01
CA ALA A 327 -6.02 16.97 -11.19
C ALA A 327 -7.03 15.82 -11.38
N SER A 328 -7.50 15.22 -10.31
CA SER A 328 -8.44 14.09 -10.31
C SER A 328 -9.86 14.50 -10.68
N LEU A 329 -10.34 15.66 -10.19
CA LEU A 329 -11.72 16.10 -10.35
C LEU A 329 -11.81 17.30 -11.30
N LYS A 330 -12.39 17.08 -12.47
CA LYS A 330 -12.49 18.09 -13.54
C LYS A 330 -13.94 18.35 -13.95
N VAL A 331 -14.33 19.61 -14.02
CA VAL A 331 -15.58 19.98 -14.67
C VAL A 331 -15.42 19.88 -16.19
N LYS A 332 -16.15 19.00 -16.83
CA LYS A 332 -16.16 18.77 -18.29
C LYS A 332 -17.03 19.75 -19.01
N SER A 333 -18.24 19.94 -18.49
CA SER A 333 -19.23 20.82 -19.08
C SER A 333 -20.19 21.41 -18.04
N MET A 334 -20.81 22.53 -18.43
CA MET A 334 -21.96 23.12 -17.76
C MET A 334 -22.95 23.55 -18.83
N LYS A 335 -24.19 23.13 -18.69
CA LYS A 335 -25.32 23.54 -19.56
C LYS A 335 -26.58 23.75 -18.71
N TYR A 336 -27.49 24.60 -19.19
CA TYR A 336 -28.81 24.73 -18.58
C TYR A 336 -29.81 23.83 -19.25
N GLN A 337 -30.69 23.22 -18.47
CA GLN A 337 -31.87 22.55 -19.03
C GLN A 337 -32.74 23.55 -19.78
N THR A 338 -33.40 23.09 -20.85
CA THR A 338 -34.25 23.94 -21.70
C THR A 338 -35.30 24.65 -20.88
N ASP A 339 -35.38 25.96 -21.07
CA ASP A 339 -36.38 26.88 -20.43
C ASP A 339 -36.35 26.87 -18.89
N THR A 340 -35.23 26.49 -18.30
CA THR A 340 -35.05 26.48 -16.84
C THR A 340 -33.84 27.31 -16.39
N VAL A 341 -33.68 27.45 -15.07
CA VAL A 341 -32.47 27.96 -14.41
C VAL A 341 -31.62 26.82 -13.76
N ILE A 342 -31.94 25.58 -14.10
CA ILE A 342 -31.23 24.40 -13.57
C ILE A 342 -30.03 24.17 -14.45
N ALA A 343 -28.82 24.24 -13.85
CA ALA A 343 -27.57 23.95 -14.49
C ALA A 343 -27.21 22.45 -14.27
N GLU A 344 -26.99 21.72 -15.35
CA GLU A 344 -26.34 20.38 -15.33
C GLU A 344 -24.85 20.58 -15.46
N ILE A 345 -24.10 20.00 -14.52
CA ILE A 345 -22.66 20.08 -14.45
C ILE A 345 -22.08 18.67 -14.46
N GLU A 346 -21.26 18.38 -15.48
CA GLU A 346 -20.54 17.13 -15.62
C GLU A 346 -19.20 17.24 -14.92
N ILE A 347 -18.94 16.34 -13.95
CA ILE A 347 -17.70 16.24 -13.19
C ILE A 347 -17.08 14.89 -13.50
N GLU A 348 -15.87 14.90 -14.05
CA GLU A 348 -15.06 13.70 -14.32
C GLU A 348 -14.10 13.46 -13.17
N ASN A 349 -14.06 12.22 -12.69
CA ASN A 349 -13.02 11.71 -11.81
C ASN A 349 -12.08 10.82 -12.61
N THR A 350 -10.78 11.16 -12.66
CA THR A 350 -9.76 10.44 -13.43
C THR A 350 -8.82 9.62 -12.55
N SER A 351 -9.16 9.37 -11.29
CA SER A 351 -8.37 8.61 -10.32
C SER A 351 -9.09 7.35 -9.85
N ASP A 352 -8.35 6.45 -9.21
CA ASP A 352 -8.91 5.25 -8.58
C ASP A 352 -9.67 5.52 -7.27
N ALA A 353 -9.51 6.70 -6.67
CA ALA A 353 -10.27 7.04 -5.48
C ALA A 353 -11.73 7.36 -5.82
N ASN A 354 -12.68 6.72 -5.14
CA ASN A 354 -14.07 7.18 -5.12
C ASN A 354 -14.17 8.35 -4.14
N PHE A 355 -14.71 9.49 -4.53
CA PHE A 355 -14.86 10.62 -3.62
C PHE A 355 -16.27 10.74 -3.08
N ASP A 356 -16.39 10.84 -1.75
CA ASP A 356 -17.60 11.18 -1.02
C ASP A 356 -17.66 12.70 -0.85
N ALA A 357 -18.39 13.38 -1.73
CA ALA A 357 -18.44 14.82 -1.79
C ALA A 357 -19.64 15.37 -1.04
N ARG A 358 -19.43 16.41 -0.23
CA ARG A 358 -20.47 17.24 0.36
C ARG A 358 -20.37 18.66 -0.16
N TYR A 359 -21.44 19.12 -0.81
CA TYR A 359 -21.53 20.49 -1.27
C TYR A 359 -21.76 21.47 -0.10
N THR A 360 -21.01 22.55 -0.07
CA THR A 360 -21.05 23.56 0.99
C THR A 360 -21.35 24.98 0.49
N GLY A 361 -21.78 25.09 -0.77
CA GLY A 361 -22.01 26.36 -1.42
C GLY A 361 -23.42 26.93 -1.22
N PRO A 362 -23.71 28.11 -1.84
CA PRO A 362 -24.95 28.84 -1.63
C PRO A 362 -26.14 28.36 -2.47
N TYR A 363 -25.94 27.42 -3.41
CA TYR A 363 -27.00 26.99 -4.31
C TYR A 363 -27.70 25.73 -3.79
N SER A 364 -28.93 25.49 -4.22
CA SER A 364 -29.58 24.20 -4.00
C SER A 364 -29.18 23.23 -5.08
N LEU A 365 -28.98 21.97 -4.69
CA LEU A 365 -28.81 20.87 -5.64
C LEU A 365 -30.17 20.32 -6.10
N GLY A 366 -30.18 19.69 -7.25
CA GLY A 366 -31.34 18.94 -7.75
C GLY A 366 -31.54 17.61 -7.04
N LEU A 367 -30.52 17.16 -6.29
CA LEU A 367 -30.54 15.97 -5.46
C LEU A 367 -31.30 16.20 -4.15
N SER A 368 -31.73 15.12 -3.51
CA SER A 368 -32.38 15.16 -2.18
C SER A 368 -31.42 15.49 -1.03
N SER A 369 -30.12 15.55 -1.31
CA SER A 369 -29.05 15.76 -0.32
C SER A 369 -27.96 16.68 -0.89
N ASP A 370 -27.18 17.30 0.00
CA ASP A 370 -25.94 18.00 -0.31
C ASP A 370 -24.75 17.05 -0.51
N ARG A 371 -24.95 15.73 -0.30
CA ARG A 371 -23.94 14.69 -0.50
C ARG A 371 -24.16 13.93 -1.79
N PHE A 372 -23.07 13.65 -2.49
CA PHE A 372 -23.04 12.86 -3.71
C PHE A 372 -21.67 12.17 -3.87
N GLN A 373 -21.65 11.13 -4.67
CA GLN A 373 -20.42 10.40 -4.96
C GLN A 373 -19.86 10.78 -6.33
N LEU A 374 -18.53 10.77 -6.42
CA LEU A 374 -17.77 10.92 -7.65
C LEU A 374 -16.94 9.63 -7.81
N PRO A 375 -17.53 8.55 -8.38
CA PRO A 375 -16.86 7.27 -8.49
C PRO A 375 -15.60 7.33 -9.35
N ALA A 376 -14.66 6.43 -9.08
CA ALA A 376 -13.42 6.29 -9.82
C ALA A 376 -13.67 6.15 -11.33
N HIS A 377 -12.82 6.78 -12.16
CA HIS A 377 -12.84 6.72 -13.63
C HIS A 377 -14.22 6.93 -14.26
N SER A 378 -15.01 7.82 -13.68
CA SER A 378 -16.39 8.07 -14.13
C SER A 378 -16.74 9.54 -14.27
N THR A 379 -17.83 9.81 -14.95
CA THR A 379 -18.44 11.15 -15.04
C THR A 379 -19.76 11.17 -14.29
N THR A 380 -19.87 12.07 -13.33
CA THR A 380 -21.11 12.31 -12.56
C THR A 380 -21.75 13.62 -13.02
N VAL A 381 -23.06 13.59 -13.25
CA VAL A 381 -23.86 14.79 -13.55
C VAL A 381 -24.57 15.23 -12.29
N ILE A 382 -24.35 16.49 -11.88
CA ILE A 382 -25.10 17.12 -10.79
C ILE A 382 -25.97 18.25 -11.32
N GLU A 383 -27.19 18.40 -10.79
CA GLU A 383 -28.07 19.51 -11.05
C GLU A 383 -27.90 20.58 -9.98
N VAL A 384 -27.64 21.82 -10.39
CA VAL A 384 -27.50 22.98 -9.52
C VAL A 384 -28.55 24.00 -9.85
N LYS A 385 -29.20 24.55 -8.83
CA LYS A 385 -30.28 25.56 -8.91
C LYS A 385 -29.81 26.91 -8.38
N PRO A 386 -29.14 27.75 -9.19
CA PRO A 386 -28.60 29.03 -8.74
C PRO A 386 -29.69 30.17 -8.64
N GLY A 387 -30.95 29.87 -8.94
CA GLY A 387 -32.04 30.84 -8.92
C GLY A 387 -32.14 31.76 -10.15
N LYS A 388 -31.05 31.89 -10.92
CA LYS A 388 -30.97 32.59 -12.22
C LYS A 388 -29.87 31.97 -13.07
N ARG A 389 -29.91 32.21 -14.38
CA ARG A 389 -28.82 31.75 -15.27
C ARG A 389 -27.56 32.59 -15.05
N LEU A 390 -26.47 31.95 -14.69
CA LEU A 390 -25.15 32.52 -14.49
C LEU A 390 -24.18 31.95 -15.56
N LYS A 391 -23.20 32.76 -15.97
CA LYS A 391 -22.18 32.34 -16.95
C LYS A 391 -21.19 31.36 -16.35
N ALA A 392 -20.97 31.45 -15.04
CA ALA A 392 -20.07 30.54 -14.30
C ALA A 392 -20.62 30.31 -12.89
N LEU A 393 -20.32 29.14 -12.33
CA LEU A 393 -20.66 28.72 -10.98
C LEU A 393 -19.38 28.24 -10.27
N GLU A 394 -19.26 28.60 -9.01
CA GLU A 394 -18.28 28.02 -8.09
C GLU A 394 -18.98 27.06 -7.15
N LEU A 395 -18.49 25.83 -7.09
CA LEU A 395 -19.07 24.75 -6.31
C LEU A 395 -18.06 24.30 -5.26
N PRO A 396 -18.07 24.92 -4.08
CA PRO A 396 -17.26 24.45 -2.98
C PRO A 396 -17.78 23.11 -2.48
N ILE A 397 -16.88 22.14 -2.38
CA ILE A 397 -17.15 20.80 -1.86
C ILE A 397 -16.15 20.44 -0.79
N THR A 398 -16.59 19.64 0.18
CA THR A 398 -15.73 18.91 1.11
C THR A 398 -15.69 17.46 0.67
N LEU A 399 -14.50 16.86 0.62
CA LEU A 399 -14.31 15.45 0.29
C LEU A 399 -14.16 14.65 1.59
N GLU A 400 -15.24 13.98 2.01
CA GLU A 400 -15.37 13.37 3.36
C GLU A 400 -14.47 12.15 3.56
N ASN A 401 -13.92 11.57 2.49
CA ASN A 401 -12.94 10.50 2.54
C ASN A 401 -11.50 10.97 2.19
N THR A 402 -11.19 12.24 2.46
CA THR A 402 -9.83 12.79 2.34
C THR A 402 -9.45 13.52 3.61
N LEU A 403 -8.22 13.33 4.09
CA LEU A 403 -7.73 13.93 5.33
C LEU A 403 -6.50 14.79 5.07
N VAL A 404 -6.55 16.07 5.46
CA VAL A 404 -5.39 17.00 5.45
C VAL A 404 -4.77 17.18 6.83
N THR A 405 -5.53 16.87 7.87
CA THR A 405 -5.09 16.58 9.24
C THR A 405 -5.92 15.41 9.77
N PRO A 406 -5.62 14.83 10.93
CA PRO A 406 -6.43 13.74 11.50
C PRO A 406 -7.94 14.02 11.56
N GLU A 407 -8.32 15.27 11.80
CA GLU A 407 -9.72 15.70 12.00
C GLU A 407 -10.27 16.59 10.87
N THR A 408 -9.46 16.92 9.85
CA THR A 408 -9.85 17.89 8.82
C THR A 408 -9.88 17.26 7.45
N HIS A 409 -11.03 17.33 6.80
CA HIS A 409 -11.23 16.90 5.42
C HIS A 409 -10.73 17.94 4.41
N ALA A 410 -10.29 17.48 3.25
CA ALA A 410 -9.90 18.36 2.15
C ALA A 410 -11.13 19.07 1.57
N THR A 411 -10.93 20.32 1.13
CA THR A 411 -11.92 21.10 0.41
C THR A 411 -11.44 21.44 -1.00
N LEU A 412 -12.36 21.52 -1.94
CA LEU A 412 -12.08 21.87 -3.32
C LEU A 412 -13.20 22.79 -3.85
N VAL A 413 -12.84 23.77 -4.68
CA VAL A 413 -13.82 24.59 -5.42
C VAL A 413 -13.80 24.16 -6.89
N LEU A 414 -14.86 23.47 -7.31
CA LEU A 414 -15.07 23.15 -8.71
C LEU A 414 -15.60 24.38 -9.45
N LYS A 415 -14.95 24.74 -10.56
CA LYS A 415 -15.36 25.91 -11.36
C LYS A 415 -16.01 25.43 -12.64
N ALA A 416 -17.31 25.71 -12.77
CA ALA A 416 -18.12 25.39 -13.94
C ALA A 416 -18.45 26.66 -14.73
N ALA A 417 -18.31 26.65 -16.04
CA ALA A 417 -18.63 27.77 -16.91
C ALA A 417 -19.34 27.28 -18.18
N LEU A 418 -20.23 28.10 -18.71
CA LEU A 418 -20.82 27.91 -20.03
C LEU A 418 -19.68 27.99 -21.08
N LYS A 419 -19.63 27.02 -21.98
CA LYS A 419 -18.75 27.04 -23.16
C LYS A 419 -19.34 27.84 -24.27
#